data_343c028897e663af54e759a67d0cccc0
#
_entry.id   343c028897e663af54e759a67d0cccc0
#
_cell.length_a   1.000
_cell.length_b   1.000
_cell.length_c   1.000
_cell.angle_alpha   90.00
_cell.angle_beta   90.00
_cell.angle_gamma   90.00
#
_symmetry.space_group_name_H-M   'P 1'
#
loop_
_entity.id
_entity.type
_entity.pdbx_description
1 polymer ?
#
loop_
_entity_poly.entity_id
_entity_poly.type
_entity_poly.pdbx_seq_one_letter_code
_entity_poly.pdbx_strand_id
1 'polypeptide(L)'
;MTVETSATATTRFAPAEGPSMLLPATVACGVFMTSLDQNVVVTALPGIGESLDRPPSQLGLLITVYVASLIVTMPLGGWLADRFGLRNVYCFALLLFASASALCGLSENIWMLVGSRALQGCGGALMGTLGQVVILSSFPRDRTLKINMYISLAGQSGPLVGPLVGGALTTYVSWRWIFYINIPIALTAALLAASLFPTTTKPVRTPFDFPGFLLVGSGMGLLVFGMDSLAAKDAASSLIGIELGLAIVILTVAAFYCLRARNPLLDLNLLRIRTFRISFLTGGGLDTIGLSSVVFLLPLMFQLGFGMSAVQAGSLTFVAAIGSLLMRFFMPRLLSRFGFKRVLVTNTPIVALLVAGFALMQESLPAWIVLAYIFTFGVFRSVQWASTGNLSYSDIAPEQLARFSALYYILWQLAVAISVGLASALLSLLAGGGKASVNDYRILFVIEGLITLCALSAYLRLTPQDGAHVSGHDRPLSTE
;
A
#
# COMPACT_ATOMS: atom_id res chain seq x y z
N MET A 1 -39.17 -24.13 -32.46
CA MET A 1 -37.93 -23.36 -32.64
C MET A 1 -37.56 -22.88 -31.26
N THR A 2 -36.92 -23.77 -30.50
CA THR A 2 -36.51 -23.57 -29.08
C THR A 2 -35.13 -22.89 -29.09
N VAL A 3 -35.10 -21.70 -28.49
CA VAL A 3 -33.87 -20.96 -28.29
C VAL A 3 -33.10 -21.62 -27.13
N GLU A 4 -32.03 -22.33 -27.44
CA GLU A 4 -31.03 -22.77 -26.46
C GLU A 4 -30.30 -21.55 -25.92
N THR A 5 -30.61 -21.16 -24.70
CA THR A 5 -29.84 -20.22 -23.89
C THR A 5 -28.52 -20.89 -23.55
N SER A 6 -27.46 -20.44 -24.20
CA SER A 6 -26.05 -20.80 -23.92
C SER A 6 -25.66 -20.35 -22.51
N ALA A 7 -25.81 -21.27 -21.56
CA ALA A 7 -25.23 -21.17 -20.22
C ALA A 7 -23.82 -21.77 -20.25
N THR A 8 -22.80 -20.98 -20.62
CA THR A 8 -21.40 -21.40 -20.50
C THR A 8 -20.47 -20.21 -20.26
N ALA A 9 -20.48 -19.71 -19.03
CA ALA A 9 -19.38 -18.94 -18.46
C ALA A 9 -19.27 -19.20 -16.96
N THR A 10 -19.20 -20.49 -16.59
CA THR A 10 -18.98 -20.90 -15.22
C THR A 10 -17.63 -21.61 -15.09
N THR A 11 -16.88 -21.14 -14.10
CA THR A 11 -15.68 -21.75 -13.50
C THR A 11 -14.38 -21.60 -14.27
N ARG A 12 -13.76 -20.41 -14.16
CA ARG A 12 -12.29 -20.25 -14.43
C ARG A 12 -11.42 -20.98 -13.40
N PHE A 13 -11.98 -21.38 -12.27
CA PHE A 13 -11.27 -22.07 -11.19
C PHE A 13 -12.08 -23.26 -10.72
N ALA A 14 -11.49 -24.45 -10.79
CA ALA A 14 -12.09 -25.63 -10.18
C ALA A 14 -12.03 -25.47 -8.64
N PRO A 15 -13.13 -25.63 -7.88
CA PRO A 15 -13.04 -25.65 -6.44
C PRO A 15 -12.30 -26.90 -6.01
N ALA A 16 -11.12 -26.75 -5.44
CA ALA A 16 -10.53 -27.76 -4.60
C ALA A 16 -11.41 -27.94 -3.35
N GLU A 17 -11.50 -29.12 -2.81
CA GLU A 17 -12.10 -29.42 -1.51
C GLU A 17 -11.73 -28.31 -0.53
N GLY A 18 -12.69 -27.62 0.03
CA GLY A 18 -12.70 -26.37 0.79
C GLY A 18 -11.33 -25.69 0.97
N PRO A 19 -11.12 -24.46 0.46
CA PRO A 19 -9.80 -23.87 0.35
C PRO A 19 -9.09 -23.88 1.72
N SER A 20 -7.91 -24.50 1.77
CA SER A 20 -7.09 -24.60 2.98
C SER A 20 -6.79 -23.23 3.56
N MET A 21 -6.88 -23.05 4.87
CA MET A 21 -6.48 -21.82 5.58
C MET A 21 -4.98 -21.50 5.45
N LEU A 22 -4.17 -22.45 4.96
CA LEU A 22 -2.77 -22.20 4.61
C LEU A 22 -2.61 -21.31 3.37
N LEU A 23 -3.61 -21.24 2.48
CA LEU A 23 -3.56 -20.38 1.30
C LEU A 23 -3.53 -18.88 1.67
N PRO A 24 -4.43 -18.35 2.52
CA PRO A 24 -4.30 -16.98 3.04
C PRO A 24 -2.99 -16.75 3.81
N ALA A 25 -2.50 -17.74 4.55
CA ALA A 25 -1.24 -17.63 5.27
C ALA A 25 -0.06 -17.47 4.30
N THR A 26 -0.07 -18.16 3.17
CA THR A 26 0.97 -18.00 2.12
C THR A 26 0.96 -16.59 1.54
N VAL A 27 -0.22 -16.03 1.27
CA VAL A 27 -0.35 -14.63 0.81
C VAL A 27 0.10 -13.65 1.90
N ALA A 28 -0.29 -13.90 3.16
CA ALA A 28 0.11 -13.11 4.30
C ALA A 28 1.64 -13.09 4.51
N CYS A 29 2.33 -14.22 4.28
CA CYS A 29 3.80 -14.27 4.29
C CYS A 29 4.42 -13.35 3.22
N GLY A 30 3.90 -13.33 2.00
CA GLY A 30 4.36 -12.44 0.95
C GLY A 30 4.16 -10.96 1.31
N VAL A 31 2.99 -10.61 1.85
CA VAL A 31 2.68 -9.23 2.31
C VAL A 31 3.54 -8.83 3.50
N PHE A 32 3.74 -9.72 4.46
CA PHE A 32 4.65 -9.49 5.60
C PHE A 32 6.07 -9.23 5.15
N MET A 33 6.59 -10.08 4.25
CA MET A 33 7.95 -10.01 3.75
C MET A 33 8.21 -8.69 3.01
N THR A 34 7.32 -8.25 2.12
CA THR A 34 7.45 -6.96 1.42
C THR A 34 7.36 -5.78 2.39
N SER A 35 6.49 -5.86 3.39
CA SER A 35 6.35 -4.81 4.39
C SER A 35 7.54 -4.76 5.36
N LEU A 36 8.06 -5.91 5.78
CA LEU A 36 9.26 -6.01 6.60
C LEU A 36 10.47 -5.43 5.86
N ASP A 37 10.69 -5.84 4.61
CA ASP A 37 11.81 -5.43 3.78
C ASP A 37 11.87 -3.90 3.62
N GLN A 38 10.75 -3.25 3.34
CA GLN A 38 10.67 -1.79 3.23
C GLN A 38 11.10 -1.06 4.51
N ASN A 39 10.73 -1.58 5.67
CA ASN A 39 10.98 -0.93 6.95
C ASN A 39 12.36 -1.25 7.55
N VAL A 40 12.85 -2.46 7.32
CA VAL A 40 14.18 -2.90 7.79
C VAL A 40 15.29 -2.14 7.09
N VAL A 41 15.17 -1.87 5.79
CA VAL A 41 16.20 -1.15 5.00
C VAL A 41 16.41 0.27 5.53
N VAL A 42 15.34 0.97 5.93
CA VAL A 42 15.44 2.34 6.47
C VAL A 42 16.36 2.40 7.69
N THR A 43 16.26 1.43 8.58
CA THR A 43 17.10 1.36 9.80
C THR A 43 18.54 0.93 9.53
N ALA A 44 18.77 0.23 8.42
CA ALA A 44 20.09 -0.24 8.02
C ALA A 44 20.88 0.77 7.17
N LEU A 45 20.25 1.85 6.67
CA LEU A 45 20.89 2.83 5.78
C LEU A 45 22.23 3.35 6.33
N PRO A 46 22.40 3.74 7.61
CA PRO A 46 23.68 4.19 8.11
C PRO A 46 24.78 3.14 7.97
N GLY A 47 24.50 1.89 8.36
CA GLY A 47 25.46 0.79 8.25
C GLY A 47 25.79 0.40 6.80
N ILE A 48 24.84 0.53 5.87
CA ILE A 48 25.05 0.36 4.43
C ILE A 48 26.00 1.47 3.92
N GLY A 49 25.72 2.73 4.29
CA GLY A 49 26.52 3.89 3.89
C GLY A 49 27.98 3.79 4.35
N GLU A 50 28.18 3.43 5.59
CA GLU A 50 29.51 3.20 6.16
C GLU A 50 30.25 2.05 5.47
N SER A 51 29.55 0.92 5.24
CA SER A 51 30.14 -0.27 4.61
C SER A 51 30.50 -0.08 3.13
N LEU A 52 29.73 0.72 2.39
CA LEU A 52 29.91 0.95 0.94
C LEU A 52 30.59 2.30 0.63
N ASP A 53 31.05 3.03 1.67
CA ASP A 53 31.68 4.36 1.57
C ASP A 53 30.82 5.33 0.73
N ARG A 54 29.55 5.51 1.15
CA ARG A 54 28.58 6.36 0.44
C ARG A 54 27.88 7.34 1.38
N PRO A 55 27.72 8.60 0.94
CA PRO A 55 27.03 9.60 1.75
C PRO A 55 25.54 9.27 1.89
N PRO A 56 24.89 9.67 2.99
CA PRO A 56 23.47 9.42 3.24
C PRO A 56 22.54 9.91 2.11
N SER A 57 22.92 10.96 1.39
CA SER A 57 22.16 11.52 0.26
C SER A 57 21.98 10.52 -0.90
N GLN A 58 22.92 9.58 -1.10
CA GLN A 58 22.82 8.56 -2.14
C GLN A 58 22.04 7.31 -1.71
N LEU A 59 21.83 7.12 -0.41
CA LEU A 59 21.19 5.92 0.13
C LEU A 59 19.65 5.95 -0.03
N GLY A 60 19.06 7.14 -0.13
CA GLY A 60 17.64 7.31 -0.45
C GLY A 60 17.24 6.59 -1.75
N LEU A 61 18.15 6.55 -2.72
CA LEU A 61 17.96 5.87 -4.00
C LEU A 61 17.58 4.37 -3.83
N LEU A 62 18.05 3.70 -2.77
CA LEU A 62 17.71 2.29 -2.49
C LEU A 62 16.22 2.10 -2.21
N ILE A 63 15.58 3.06 -1.57
CA ILE A 63 14.15 3.05 -1.27
C ILE A 63 13.39 3.47 -2.52
N THR A 64 13.80 4.56 -3.15
CA THR A 64 13.13 5.14 -4.32
C THR A 64 13.08 4.17 -5.49
N VAL A 65 14.20 3.50 -5.81
CA VAL A 65 14.26 2.52 -6.90
C VAL A 65 13.39 1.31 -6.62
N TYR A 66 13.35 0.81 -5.39
CA TYR A 66 12.45 -0.29 -5.01
C TYR A 66 10.99 0.11 -5.23
N VAL A 67 10.56 1.26 -4.71
CA VAL A 67 9.19 1.76 -4.83
C VAL A 67 8.83 2.04 -6.29
N ALA A 68 9.72 2.66 -7.06
CA ALA A 68 9.52 2.92 -8.48
C ALA A 68 9.34 1.62 -9.27
N SER A 69 10.22 0.63 -9.06
CA SER A 69 10.14 -0.67 -9.71
C SER A 69 8.87 -1.44 -9.34
N LEU A 70 8.45 -1.34 -8.08
CA LEU A 70 7.21 -1.90 -7.58
C LEU A 70 6.02 -1.30 -8.33
N ILE A 71 5.93 0.03 -8.45
CA ILE A 71 4.82 0.73 -9.11
C ILE A 71 4.81 0.42 -10.62
N VAL A 72 5.97 0.47 -11.29
CA VAL A 72 6.09 0.19 -12.72
C VAL A 72 5.69 -1.25 -13.06
N THR A 73 5.97 -2.22 -12.17
CA THR A 73 5.69 -3.64 -12.41
C THR A 73 4.25 -4.04 -12.06
N MET A 74 3.59 -3.32 -11.15
CA MET A 74 2.21 -3.67 -10.72
C MET A 74 1.22 -3.92 -11.86
N PRO A 75 1.18 -3.10 -12.94
CA PRO A 75 0.24 -3.31 -14.03
C PRO A 75 0.43 -4.64 -14.77
N LEU A 76 1.65 -5.19 -14.75
CA LEU A 76 1.97 -6.46 -15.41
C LEU A 76 1.31 -7.66 -14.74
N GLY A 77 1.01 -7.57 -13.45
CA GLY A 77 0.53 -8.71 -12.67
C GLY A 77 -0.68 -9.40 -13.29
N GLY A 78 -1.70 -8.61 -13.67
CA GLY A 78 -2.92 -9.14 -14.27
C GLY A 78 -2.67 -9.85 -15.61
N TRP A 79 -1.91 -9.21 -16.51
CA TRP A 79 -1.59 -9.79 -17.81
C TRP A 79 -0.73 -11.05 -17.70
N LEU A 80 0.27 -11.04 -16.81
CA LEU A 80 1.11 -12.22 -16.56
C LEU A 80 0.27 -13.38 -16.00
N ALA A 81 -0.64 -13.11 -15.07
CA ALA A 81 -1.52 -14.12 -14.50
C ALA A 81 -2.47 -14.74 -15.55
N ASP A 82 -3.03 -13.90 -16.44
CA ASP A 82 -3.88 -14.36 -17.54
C ASP A 82 -3.11 -15.24 -18.54
N ARG A 83 -1.84 -14.91 -18.81
CA ARG A 83 -1.02 -15.60 -19.82
C ARG A 83 -0.34 -16.86 -19.29
N PHE A 84 0.25 -16.81 -18.09
CA PHE A 84 1.09 -17.89 -17.54
C PHE A 84 0.43 -18.62 -16.39
N GLY A 85 -0.74 -18.15 -15.95
CA GLY A 85 -1.47 -18.70 -14.80
C GLY A 85 -1.04 -18.08 -13.48
N LEU A 86 -2.03 -17.84 -12.64
CA LEU A 86 -1.88 -17.15 -11.34
C LEU A 86 -0.85 -17.79 -10.42
N ARG A 87 -0.91 -19.13 -10.29
CA ARG A 87 0.03 -19.93 -9.47
C ARG A 87 1.48 -19.77 -9.92
N ASN A 88 1.74 -19.94 -11.22
CA ASN A 88 3.11 -19.92 -11.76
C ASN A 88 3.73 -18.52 -11.59
N VAL A 89 2.95 -17.46 -11.86
CA VAL A 89 3.44 -16.10 -11.74
C VAL A 89 3.67 -15.71 -10.29
N TYR A 90 2.84 -16.17 -9.37
CA TYR A 90 3.04 -15.91 -7.94
C TYR A 90 4.29 -16.63 -7.40
N CYS A 91 4.49 -17.90 -7.78
CA CYS A 91 5.72 -18.63 -7.45
C CYS A 91 6.96 -17.97 -8.05
N PHE A 92 6.89 -17.54 -9.32
CA PHE A 92 7.97 -16.79 -9.96
C PHE A 92 8.27 -15.49 -9.21
N ALA A 93 7.25 -14.74 -8.77
CA ALA A 93 7.42 -13.50 -8.00
C ALA A 93 8.15 -13.73 -6.66
N LEU A 94 7.80 -14.79 -5.94
CA LEU A 94 8.48 -15.20 -4.70
C LEU A 94 9.95 -15.57 -4.94
N LEU A 95 10.23 -16.35 -5.99
CA LEU A 95 11.59 -16.74 -6.35
C LEU A 95 12.42 -15.55 -6.84
N LEU A 96 11.82 -14.65 -7.62
CA LEU A 96 12.46 -13.41 -8.06
C LEU A 96 12.83 -12.53 -6.85
N PHE A 97 11.91 -12.37 -5.89
CA PHE A 97 12.16 -11.62 -4.67
C PHE A 97 13.28 -12.26 -3.82
N ALA A 98 13.28 -13.58 -3.67
CA ALA A 98 14.32 -14.30 -2.95
C ALA A 98 15.70 -14.16 -3.61
N SER A 99 15.77 -14.31 -4.93
CA SER A 99 17.01 -14.15 -5.70
C SER A 99 17.53 -12.73 -5.65
N ALA A 100 16.64 -11.74 -5.80
CA ALA A 100 16.99 -10.33 -5.66
C ALA A 100 17.48 -10.00 -4.24
N SER A 101 16.85 -10.58 -3.20
CA SER A 101 17.30 -10.45 -1.80
C SER A 101 18.70 -11.05 -1.60
N ALA A 102 18.99 -12.21 -2.21
CA ALA A 102 20.35 -12.78 -2.18
C ALA A 102 21.36 -11.85 -2.84
N LEU A 103 21.03 -11.28 -4.01
CA LEU A 103 21.89 -10.29 -4.69
C LEU A 103 22.09 -9.01 -3.88
N CYS A 104 21.06 -8.51 -3.19
CA CYS A 104 21.20 -7.38 -2.27
C CYS A 104 22.21 -7.69 -1.16
N GLY A 105 22.13 -8.86 -0.53
CA GLY A 105 23.05 -9.27 0.52
C GLY A 105 24.50 -9.52 0.03
N LEU A 106 24.68 -9.90 -1.24
CA LEU A 106 25.96 -10.10 -1.88
C LEU A 106 26.55 -8.83 -2.48
N SER A 107 25.84 -7.69 -2.40
CA SER A 107 26.28 -6.45 -3.05
C SER A 107 27.58 -5.90 -2.46
N GLU A 108 28.55 -5.62 -3.31
CA GLU A 108 29.84 -5.05 -3.00
C GLU A 108 29.92 -3.54 -3.30
N ASN A 109 28.96 -3.03 -4.05
CA ASN A 109 28.87 -1.61 -4.40
C ASN A 109 27.40 -1.16 -4.48
N ILE A 110 27.22 0.18 -4.42
CA ILE A 110 25.89 0.79 -4.39
C ILE A 110 25.06 0.47 -5.65
N TRP A 111 25.68 0.41 -6.83
CA TRP A 111 24.95 0.19 -8.08
C TRP A 111 24.43 -1.24 -8.22
N MET A 112 25.20 -2.22 -7.74
CA MET A 112 24.73 -3.59 -7.63
C MET A 112 23.55 -3.71 -6.67
N LEU A 113 23.63 -3.00 -5.53
CA LEU A 113 22.55 -2.96 -4.56
C LEU A 113 21.30 -2.28 -5.13
N VAL A 114 21.44 -1.15 -5.85
CA VAL A 114 20.34 -0.45 -6.53
C VAL A 114 19.68 -1.36 -7.58
N GLY A 115 20.45 -2.03 -8.44
CA GLY A 115 19.90 -2.95 -9.43
C GLY A 115 19.17 -4.14 -8.79
N SER A 116 19.71 -4.68 -7.71
CA SER A 116 19.09 -5.77 -6.95
C SER A 116 17.79 -5.32 -6.27
N ARG A 117 17.75 -4.09 -5.75
CA ARG A 117 16.53 -3.46 -5.19
C ARG A 117 15.45 -3.27 -6.25
N ALA A 118 15.84 -2.89 -7.49
CA ALA A 118 14.89 -2.82 -8.59
C ALA A 118 14.22 -4.17 -8.88
N LEU A 119 15.02 -5.25 -8.96
CA LEU A 119 14.50 -6.61 -9.15
C LEU A 119 13.60 -7.07 -7.99
N GLN A 120 13.98 -6.73 -6.77
CA GLN A 120 13.21 -7.03 -5.57
C GLN A 120 11.86 -6.31 -5.58
N GLY A 121 11.82 -5.03 -6.01
CA GLY A 121 10.59 -4.28 -6.21
C GLY A 121 9.66 -4.92 -7.24
N CYS A 122 10.20 -5.44 -8.36
CA CYS A 122 9.43 -6.21 -9.34
C CYS A 122 8.76 -7.45 -8.73
N GLY A 123 9.50 -8.24 -7.95
CA GLY A 123 8.95 -9.40 -7.24
C GLY A 123 7.85 -9.01 -6.25
N GLY A 124 8.09 -7.96 -5.45
CA GLY A 124 7.14 -7.41 -4.48
C GLY A 124 5.83 -6.95 -5.11
N ALA A 125 5.90 -6.29 -6.27
CA ALA A 125 4.75 -5.83 -7.02
C ALA A 125 3.82 -6.98 -7.43
N LEU A 126 4.37 -8.04 -7.99
CA LEU A 126 3.62 -9.21 -8.43
C LEU A 126 3.00 -9.95 -7.23
N MET A 127 3.73 -10.09 -6.11
CA MET A 127 3.18 -10.71 -4.89
C MET A 127 2.00 -9.91 -4.34
N GLY A 128 2.12 -8.58 -4.27
CA GLY A 128 1.06 -7.71 -3.75
C GLY A 128 -0.22 -7.76 -4.59
N THR A 129 -0.09 -7.58 -5.90
CA THR A 129 -1.25 -7.56 -6.82
C THR A 129 -1.91 -8.92 -6.95
N LEU A 130 -1.14 -10.00 -7.11
CA LEU A 130 -1.66 -11.34 -7.33
C LEU A 130 -2.16 -12.01 -6.04
N GLY A 131 -1.58 -11.69 -4.88
CA GLY A 131 -2.04 -12.19 -3.60
C GLY A 131 -3.50 -11.87 -3.34
N GLN A 132 -3.94 -10.63 -3.61
CA GLN A 132 -5.33 -10.24 -3.48
C GLN A 132 -6.23 -10.99 -4.48
N VAL A 133 -5.77 -11.19 -5.72
CA VAL A 133 -6.49 -11.96 -6.75
C VAL A 133 -6.70 -13.40 -6.28
N VAL A 134 -5.67 -14.04 -5.72
CA VAL A 134 -5.76 -15.41 -5.18
C VAL A 134 -6.85 -15.51 -4.11
N ILE A 135 -6.89 -14.58 -3.16
CA ILE A 135 -7.88 -14.59 -2.09
C ILE A 135 -9.30 -14.42 -2.63
N LEU A 136 -9.50 -13.41 -3.49
CA LEU A 136 -10.83 -13.10 -4.02
C LEU A 136 -11.36 -14.17 -4.97
N SER A 137 -10.47 -14.92 -5.64
CA SER A 137 -10.87 -16.04 -6.52
C SER A 137 -11.07 -17.37 -5.80
N SER A 138 -10.45 -17.55 -4.62
CA SER A 138 -10.47 -18.82 -3.91
C SER A 138 -11.52 -18.90 -2.79
N PHE A 139 -11.98 -17.75 -2.27
CA PHE A 139 -12.89 -17.72 -1.13
C PHE A 139 -14.20 -16.99 -1.45
N PRO A 140 -15.33 -17.41 -0.85
CA PRO A 140 -16.59 -16.68 -0.93
C PRO A 140 -16.45 -15.26 -0.34
N ARG A 141 -17.22 -14.32 -0.89
CA ARG A 141 -17.15 -12.88 -0.52
C ARG A 141 -17.37 -12.61 0.97
N ASP A 142 -18.25 -13.39 1.62
CA ASP A 142 -18.54 -13.27 3.06
C ASP A 142 -17.34 -13.63 3.94
N ARG A 143 -16.44 -14.51 3.48
CA ARG A 143 -15.20 -14.88 4.20
C ARG A 143 -14.02 -13.97 3.86
N THR A 144 -14.04 -13.31 2.71
CA THR A 144 -12.96 -12.46 2.21
C THR A 144 -12.62 -11.34 3.19
N LEU A 145 -13.62 -10.72 3.82
CA LEU A 145 -13.42 -9.68 4.82
C LEU A 145 -12.56 -10.15 6.00
N LYS A 146 -12.87 -11.34 6.54
CA LYS A 146 -12.13 -11.95 7.65
C LYS A 146 -10.70 -12.36 7.23
N ILE A 147 -10.55 -12.88 6.01
CA ILE A 147 -9.25 -13.27 5.46
C ILE A 147 -8.36 -12.04 5.23
N ASN A 148 -8.92 -10.97 4.65
CA ASN A 148 -8.20 -9.71 4.46
C ASN A 148 -7.76 -9.07 5.77
N MET A 149 -8.50 -9.29 6.85
CA MET A 149 -8.06 -8.91 8.18
C MET A 149 -6.73 -9.58 8.55
N TYR A 150 -6.59 -10.91 8.39
CA TYR A 150 -5.34 -11.63 8.70
C TYR A 150 -4.18 -11.19 7.82
N ILE A 151 -4.41 -11.02 6.51
CA ILE A 151 -3.38 -10.53 5.57
C ILE A 151 -2.91 -9.13 5.97
N SER A 152 -3.85 -8.28 6.33
CA SER A 152 -3.54 -6.92 6.77
C SER A 152 -2.77 -6.89 8.10
N LEU A 153 -3.01 -7.85 9.01
CA LEU A 153 -2.22 -8.01 10.23
C LEU A 153 -0.76 -8.29 9.88
N ALA A 154 -0.52 -9.21 8.96
CA ALA A 154 0.82 -9.51 8.46
C ALA A 154 1.50 -8.29 7.83
N GLY A 155 0.79 -7.51 7.01
CA GLY A 155 1.33 -6.28 6.41
C GLY A 155 1.70 -5.21 7.44
N GLN A 156 0.93 -5.07 8.51
CA GLN A 156 1.21 -4.08 9.55
C GLN A 156 2.24 -4.52 10.59
N SER A 157 2.55 -5.80 10.66
CA SER A 157 3.65 -6.26 11.51
C SER A 157 5.03 -5.90 10.96
N GLY A 158 5.17 -5.63 9.65
CA GLY A 158 6.42 -5.18 9.04
C GLY A 158 6.98 -3.89 9.66
N PRO A 159 6.25 -2.76 9.65
CA PRO A 159 6.67 -1.52 10.30
C PRO A 159 6.94 -1.68 11.80
N LEU A 160 6.31 -2.67 12.44
CA LEU A 160 6.44 -2.97 13.85
C LEU A 160 7.75 -3.69 14.17
N VAL A 161 7.99 -4.76 13.43
CA VAL A 161 9.12 -5.68 13.65
C VAL A 161 10.36 -5.19 12.91
N GLY A 162 10.18 -4.45 11.80
CA GLY A 162 11.25 -3.97 10.92
C GLY A 162 12.36 -3.23 11.64
N PRO A 163 12.08 -2.16 12.38
CA PRO A 163 13.11 -1.40 13.10
C PRO A 163 13.86 -2.22 14.15
N LEU A 164 13.16 -3.13 14.83
CA LEU A 164 13.78 -4.02 15.84
C LEU A 164 14.72 -5.03 15.18
N VAL A 165 14.23 -5.74 14.17
CA VAL A 165 15.02 -6.73 13.44
C VAL A 165 16.16 -6.07 12.68
N GLY A 166 15.89 -4.95 11.99
CA GLY A 166 16.89 -4.21 11.24
C GLY A 166 18.00 -3.65 12.12
N GLY A 167 17.63 -3.02 13.24
CA GLY A 167 18.58 -2.51 14.21
C GLY A 167 19.43 -3.62 14.83
N ALA A 168 18.81 -4.73 15.24
CA ALA A 168 19.53 -5.86 15.82
C ALA A 168 20.48 -6.52 14.82
N LEU A 169 20.02 -6.82 13.60
CA LEU A 169 20.85 -7.45 12.57
C LEU A 169 22.01 -6.56 12.15
N THR A 170 21.76 -5.26 11.97
CA THR A 170 22.81 -4.30 11.57
C THR A 170 23.85 -4.10 12.65
N THR A 171 23.43 -4.07 13.92
CA THR A 171 24.33 -3.82 15.06
C THR A 171 25.14 -5.05 15.45
N TYR A 172 24.51 -6.23 15.51
CA TYR A 172 25.13 -7.43 16.11
C TYR A 172 25.71 -8.41 15.08
N VAL A 173 25.27 -8.33 13.80
CA VAL A 173 25.70 -9.27 12.76
C VAL A 173 26.25 -8.53 11.53
N SER A 174 25.40 -8.13 10.62
CA SER A 174 25.71 -7.33 9.43
C SER A 174 24.41 -6.85 8.79
N TRP A 175 24.42 -5.66 8.17
CA TRP A 175 23.29 -5.15 7.39
C TRP A 175 22.85 -6.11 6.25
N ARG A 176 23.75 -6.96 5.75
CA ARG A 176 23.45 -7.94 4.69
C ARG A 176 22.35 -8.94 5.11
N TRP A 177 22.27 -9.27 6.38
CA TRP A 177 21.29 -10.21 6.91
C TRP A 177 19.86 -9.71 6.85
N ILE A 178 19.62 -8.38 6.74
CA ILE A 178 18.27 -7.84 6.53
C ILE A 178 17.66 -8.34 5.22
N PHE A 179 18.48 -8.65 4.23
CA PHE A 179 18.06 -9.22 2.96
C PHE A 179 17.99 -10.75 3.02
N TYR A 180 18.97 -11.41 3.64
CA TYR A 180 19.00 -12.88 3.70
C TYR A 180 17.83 -13.48 4.47
N ILE A 181 17.26 -12.79 5.46
CA ILE A 181 16.08 -13.24 6.21
C ILE A 181 14.85 -13.46 5.31
N ASN A 182 14.77 -12.76 4.18
CA ASN A 182 13.68 -12.92 3.22
C ASN A 182 13.75 -14.24 2.45
N ILE A 183 14.94 -14.81 2.28
CA ILE A 183 15.16 -16.01 1.44
C ILE A 183 14.39 -17.23 1.97
N PRO A 184 14.57 -17.66 3.23
CA PRO A 184 13.84 -18.83 3.75
C PRO A 184 12.32 -18.61 3.77
N ILE A 185 11.87 -17.39 4.04
CA ILE A 185 10.44 -17.04 4.05
C ILE A 185 9.86 -17.15 2.63
N ALA A 186 10.55 -16.58 1.63
CA ALA A 186 10.10 -16.61 0.24
C ALA A 186 10.11 -18.02 -0.34
N LEU A 187 11.14 -18.84 -0.05
CA LEU A 187 11.21 -20.23 -0.50
C LEU A 187 10.08 -21.08 0.11
N THR A 188 9.83 -20.94 1.41
CA THR A 188 8.73 -21.63 2.08
C THR A 188 7.39 -21.21 1.50
N ALA A 189 7.16 -19.90 1.30
CA ALA A 189 5.95 -19.39 0.67
C ALA A 189 5.79 -19.88 -0.79
N ALA A 190 6.90 -20.02 -1.55
CA ALA A 190 6.86 -20.52 -2.92
C ALA A 190 6.46 -22.00 -2.97
N LEU A 191 6.98 -22.83 -2.06
CA LEU A 191 6.59 -24.25 -1.93
C LEU A 191 5.11 -24.39 -1.56
N LEU A 192 4.62 -23.59 -0.61
CA LEU A 192 3.21 -23.56 -0.24
C LEU A 192 2.32 -23.07 -1.39
N ALA A 193 2.72 -22.00 -2.08
CA ALA A 193 1.98 -21.51 -3.25
C ALA A 193 1.92 -22.56 -4.37
N ALA A 194 3.03 -23.25 -4.61
CA ALA A 194 3.11 -24.32 -5.60
C ALA A 194 2.16 -25.49 -5.30
N SER A 195 1.86 -25.76 -4.05
CA SER A 195 0.96 -26.86 -3.64
C SER A 195 -0.49 -26.43 -3.47
N LEU A 196 -0.74 -25.21 -3.01
CA LEU A 196 -2.06 -24.77 -2.55
C LEU A 196 -2.83 -23.90 -3.54
N PHE A 197 -2.12 -23.17 -4.41
CA PHE A 197 -2.79 -22.23 -5.30
C PHE A 197 -3.49 -22.95 -6.46
N PRO A 198 -4.68 -22.47 -6.88
CA PRO A 198 -5.41 -23.09 -7.96
C PRO A 198 -4.63 -22.98 -9.28
N THR A 199 -4.61 -24.06 -10.03
CA THR A 199 -4.07 -24.09 -11.39
C THR A 199 -5.08 -23.53 -12.37
N THR A 200 -4.66 -22.57 -13.19
CA THR A 200 -5.51 -22.01 -14.25
C THR A 200 -5.64 -23.05 -15.37
N THR A 201 -6.86 -23.51 -15.63
CA THR A 201 -7.12 -24.57 -16.61
C THR A 201 -6.99 -24.10 -18.06
N LYS A 202 -7.15 -22.80 -18.35
CA LYS A 202 -7.01 -22.22 -19.70
C LYS A 202 -6.40 -20.82 -19.63
N PRO A 203 -5.14 -20.62 -20.03
CA PRO A 203 -4.56 -19.29 -20.15
C PRO A 203 -5.27 -18.48 -21.26
N VAL A 204 -5.61 -17.26 -20.95
CA VAL A 204 -6.20 -16.33 -21.91
C VAL A 204 -5.07 -15.58 -22.61
N ARG A 205 -4.95 -15.77 -23.92
CA ARG A 205 -3.92 -15.08 -24.73
C ARG A 205 -4.41 -13.67 -25.12
N THR A 206 -4.30 -12.73 -24.21
CA THR A 206 -4.46 -11.31 -24.51
C THR A 206 -3.15 -10.72 -25.05
N PRO A 207 -3.18 -9.88 -26.11
CA PRO A 207 -1.97 -9.19 -26.56
C PRO A 207 -1.48 -8.24 -25.44
N PHE A 208 -0.16 -8.11 -25.32
CA PHE A 208 0.44 -7.19 -24.36
C PHE A 208 0.33 -5.74 -24.83
N ASP A 209 -0.15 -4.88 -23.96
CA ASP A 209 -0.25 -3.44 -24.20
C ASP A 209 1.09 -2.74 -23.89
N PHE A 210 2.05 -2.88 -24.81
CA PHE A 210 3.39 -2.29 -24.64
C PHE A 210 3.34 -0.75 -24.54
N PRO A 211 2.56 0.00 -25.38
CA PRO A 211 2.48 1.44 -25.26
C PRO A 211 1.88 1.88 -23.90
N GLY A 212 0.80 1.22 -23.44
CA GLY A 212 0.20 1.51 -22.14
C GLY A 212 1.18 1.26 -21.00
N PHE A 213 1.92 0.16 -21.04
CA PHE A 213 2.94 -0.15 -20.06
C PHE A 213 4.05 0.92 -20.01
N LEU A 214 4.56 1.34 -21.17
CA LEU A 214 5.62 2.33 -21.25
C LEU A 214 5.14 3.70 -20.73
N LEU A 215 3.96 4.14 -21.11
CA LEU A 215 3.38 5.42 -20.67
C LEU A 215 3.11 5.42 -19.17
N VAL A 216 2.43 4.39 -18.66
CA VAL A 216 2.12 4.31 -17.22
C VAL A 216 3.39 4.14 -16.40
N GLY A 217 4.28 3.23 -16.81
CA GLY A 217 5.52 2.95 -16.09
C GLY A 217 6.47 4.14 -16.04
N SER A 218 6.71 4.81 -17.18
CA SER A 218 7.59 6.00 -17.22
C SER A 218 6.97 7.18 -16.46
N GLY A 219 5.67 7.43 -16.62
CA GLY A 219 4.99 8.51 -15.90
C GLY A 219 5.00 8.32 -14.39
N MET A 220 4.73 7.09 -13.91
CA MET A 220 4.79 6.76 -12.49
C MET A 220 6.22 6.78 -11.95
N GLY A 221 7.18 6.23 -12.70
CA GLY A 221 8.59 6.27 -12.33
C GLY A 221 9.08 7.70 -12.14
N LEU A 222 8.84 8.58 -13.12
CA LEU A 222 9.19 9.99 -13.04
C LEU A 222 8.50 10.71 -11.89
N LEU A 223 7.24 10.37 -11.59
CA LEU A 223 6.54 10.96 -10.46
C LEU A 223 7.20 10.59 -9.14
N VAL A 224 7.57 9.32 -8.94
CA VAL A 224 8.24 8.86 -7.71
C VAL A 224 9.60 9.52 -7.56
N PHE A 225 10.39 9.57 -8.64
CA PHE A 225 11.70 10.25 -8.61
C PHE A 225 11.55 11.76 -8.37
N GLY A 226 10.60 12.42 -9.03
CA GLY A 226 10.35 13.85 -8.83
C GLY A 226 9.86 14.19 -7.41
N MET A 227 9.07 13.31 -6.78
CA MET A 227 8.65 13.45 -5.38
C MET A 227 9.82 13.23 -4.41
N ASP A 228 10.72 12.30 -4.70
CA ASP A 228 11.94 12.07 -3.92
C ASP A 228 12.89 13.27 -4.04
N SER A 229 13.06 13.82 -5.25
CA SER A 229 13.83 15.04 -5.50
C SER A 229 13.28 16.26 -4.75
N LEU A 230 11.96 16.36 -4.58
CA LEU A 230 11.31 17.40 -3.77
C LEU A 230 11.68 17.29 -2.28
N ALA A 231 11.86 16.07 -1.78
CA ALA A 231 12.27 15.82 -0.40
C ALA A 231 13.79 16.05 -0.19
N ALA A 232 14.59 15.93 -1.26
CA ALA A 232 16.02 16.17 -1.23
C ALA A 232 16.35 17.67 -1.38
N LYS A 233 17.01 18.28 -0.38
CA LYS A 233 17.32 19.72 -0.35
C LYS A 233 18.33 20.19 -1.43
N ASP A 234 19.00 19.26 -2.10
CA ASP A 234 20.13 19.57 -3.00
C ASP A 234 19.76 19.64 -4.49
N ALA A 235 18.51 19.36 -4.85
CA ALA A 235 18.10 19.38 -6.26
C ALA A 235 17.70 20.81 -6.69
N ALA A 236 18.19 21.24 -7.86
CA ALA A 236 17.79 22.50 -8.45
C ALA A 236 16.27 22.53 -8.68
N SER A 237 15.57 23.54 -8.15
CA SER A 237 14.12 23.66 -8.20
C SER A 237 13.54 23.59 -9.64
N SER A 238 14.31 23.97 -10.65
CA SER A 238 13.94 23.86 -12.06
C SER A 238 13.89 22.42 -12.57
N LEU A 239 14.80 21.54 -12.12
CA LEU A 239 14.80 20.12 -12.52
C LEU A 239 13.61 19.39 -11.93
N ILE A 240 13.27 19.64 -10.67
CA ILE A 240 12.09 19.06 -10.00
C ILE A 240 10.81 19.46 -10.73
N GLY A 241 10.68 20.73 -11.11
CA GLY A 241 9.53 21.21 -11.90
C GLY A 241 9.41 20.51 -13.25
N ILE A 242 10.53 20.25 -13.95
CA ILE A 242 10.56 19.54 -15.21
C ILE A 242 10.17 18.07 -15.01
N GLU A 243 10.72 17.37 -14.01
CA GLU A 243 10.41 15.96 -13.71
C GLU A 243 8.93 15.76 -13.40
N LEU A 244 8.38 16.56 -12.49
CA LEU A 244 6.96 16.48 -12.12
C LEU A 244 6.04 16.93 -13.26
N GLY A 245 6.40 17.98 -14.00
CA GLY A 245 5.65 18.44 -15.17
C GLY A 245 5.61 17.38 -16.26
N LEU A 246 6.73 16.74 -16.56
CA LEU A 246 6.82 15.64 -17.52
C LEU A 246 6.04 14.41 -17.05
N ALA A 247 6.12 14.05 -15.75
CA ALA A 247 5.33 12.96 -15.17
C ALA A 247 3.82 13.21 -15.35
N ILE A 248 3.34 14.42 -15.06
CA ILE A 248 1.91 14.78 -15.21
C ILE A 248 1.49 14.70 -16.68
N VAL A 249 2.29 15.20 -17.61
CA VAL A 249 2.00 15.13 -19.05
C VAL A 249 1.91 13.68 -19.51
N ILE A 250 2.92 12.85 -19.18
CA ILE A 250 2.96 11.43 -19.56
C ILE A 250 1.76 10.68 -18.95
N LEU A 251 1.45 10.89 -17.67
CA LEU A 251 0.31 10.23 -17.02
C LEU A 251 -1.04 10.69 -17.61
N THR A 252 -1.14 11.95 -18.02
CA THR A 252 -2.34 12.45 -18.72
C THR A 252 -2.49 11.76 -20.09
N VAL A 253 -1.41 11.67 -20.86
CA VAL A 253 -1.39 10.94 -22.13
C VAL A 253 -1.71 9.46 -21.91
N ALA A 254 -1.14 8.83 -20.86
CA ALA A 254 -1.43 7.45 -20.48
C ALA A 254 -2.92 7.23 -20.17
N ALA A 255 -3.54 8.16 -19.42
CA ALA A 255 -4.96 8.10 -19.10
C ALA A 255 -5.83 8.19 -20.36
N PHE A 256 -5.55 9.14 -21.28
CA PHE A 256 -6.24 9.24 -22.56
C PHE A 256 -6.06 8.00 -23.43
N TYR A 257 -4.86 7.45 -23.48
CA TYR A 257 -4.57 6.21 -24.19
C TYR A 257 -5.37 5.04 -23.61
N CYS A 258 -5.30 4.81 -22.30
CA CYS A 258 -6.00 3.71 -21.61
C CYS A 258 -7.53 3.78 -21.78
N LEU A 259 -8.12 4.98 -21.86
CA LEU A 259 -9.56 5.15 -22.12
C LEU A 259 -9.98 4.80 -23.54
N ARG A 260 -9.05 4.83 -24.51
CA ARG A 260 -9.33 4.57 -25.95
C ARG A 260 -8.85 3.21 -26.44
N ALA A 261 -7.89 2.61 -25.77
CA ALA A 261 -7.31 1.31 -26.15
C ALA A 261 -8.34 0.18 -26.00
N ARG A 262 -8.33 -0.78 -26.95
CA ARG A 262 -9.26 -1.93 -26.92
C ARG A 262 -8.98 -2.90 -25.75
N ASN A 263 -7.71 -3.10 -25.41
CA ASN A 263 -7.28 -3.96 -24.30
C ASN A 263 -6.20 -3.23 -23.50
N PRO A 264 -6.55 -2.17 -22.74
CA PRO A 264 -5.58 -1.41 -22.00
C PRO A 264 -5.01 -2.24 -20.85
N LEU A 265 -3.74 -2.00 -20.52
CA LEU A 265 -3.08 -2.60 -19.36
C LEU A 265 -3.78 -2.20 -18.05
N LEU A 266 -4.21 -0.93 -17.96
CA LEU A 266 -5.03 -0.40 -16.88
C LEU A 266 -6.44 -0.10 -17.41
N ASP A 267 -7.43 -0.82 -16.93
CA ASP A 267 -8.82 -0.59 -17.31
C ASP A 267 -9.43 0.56 -16.50
N LEU A 268 -9.25 1.78 -17.01
CA LEU A 268 -9.81 2.98 -16.36
C LEU A 268 -11.36 3.03 -16.42
N ASN A 269 -12.02 2.17 -17.21
CA ASN A 269 -13.49 2.08 -17.20
C ASN A 269 -14.00 1.56 -15.85
N LEU A 270 -13.18 0.85 -15.07
CA LEU A 270 -13.50 0.45 -13.71
C LEU A 270 -13.79 1.66 -12.79
N LEU A 271 -13.24 2.84 -13.09
CA LEU A 271 -13.57 4.09 -12.37
C LEU A 271 -15.02 4.54 -12.57
N ARG A 272 -15.74 3.98 -13.54
CA ARG A 272 -17.19 4.23 -13.72
C ARG A 272 -18.04 3.49 -12.69
N ILE A 273 -17.49 2.45 -12.05
CA ILE A 273 -18.17 1.74 -10.95
C ILE A 273 -18.32 2.72 -9.80
N ARG A 274 -19.57 2.98 -9.42
CA ARG A 274 -19.95 4.04 -8.47
C ARG A 274 -19.28 3.87 -7.11
N THR A 275 -19.31 2.67 -6.56
CA THR A 275 -18.71 2.35 -5.26
C THR A 275 -17.20 2.55 -5.28
N PHE A 276 -16.50 2.09 -6.31
CA PHE A 276 -15.07 2.31 -6.47
C PHE A 276 -14.73 3.80 -6.62
N ARG A 277 -15.46 4.53 -7.44
CA ARG A 277 -15.24 5.96 -7.64
C ARG A 277 -15.41 6.74 -6.32
N ILE A 278 -16.44 6.43 -5.54
CA ILE A 278 -16.70 7.12 -4.27
C ILE A 278 -15.71 6.66 -3.20
N SER A 279 -15.52 5.34 -3.03
CA SER A 279 -14.69 4.80 -1.96
C SER A 279 -13.21 5.04 -2.17
N PHE A 280 -12.75 5.15 -3.42
CA PHE A 280 -11.33 5.29 -3.68
C PHE A 280 -10.96 6.61 -4.35
N LEU A 281 -11.51 6.94 -5.54
CA LEU A 281 -11.03 8.08 -6.31
C LEU A 281 -11.32 9.43 -5.61
N THR A 282 -12.51 9.60 -5.05
CA THR A 282 -12.93 10.87 -4.44
C THR A 282 -12.81 10.89 -2.92
N GLY A 283 -13.23 9.83 -2.23
CA GLY A 283 -13.16 9.73 -0.77
C GLY A 283 -11.83 9.14 -0.29
N GLY A 284 -11.55 7.88 -0.64
CA GLY A 284 -10.37 7.18 -0.16
C GLY A 284 -9.04 7.73 -0.67
N GLY A 285 -9.02 8.38 -1.85
CA GLY A 285 -7.83 9.09 -2.33
C GLY A 285 -7.48 10.27 -1.43
N LEU A 286 -8.48 11.12 -1.09
CA LEU A 286 -8.30 12.22 -0.15
C LEU A 286 -7.92 11.73 1.25
N ASP A 287 -8.58 10.67 1.74
CA ASP A 287 -8.19 10.04 3.01
C ASP A 287 -6.75 9.53 2.98
N THR A 288 -6.34 8.88 1.90
CA THR A 288 -4.97 8.36 1.76
C THR A 288 -3.97 9.51 1.75
N ILE A 289 -4.27 10.61 1.06
CA ILE A 289 -3.43 11.81 1.05
C ILE A 289 -3.32 12.41 2.45
N GLY A 290 -4.42 12.61 3.15
CA GLY A 290 -4.41 13.24 4.48
C GLY A 290 -3.92 12.34 5.62
N LEU A 291 -3.90 11.01 5.45
CA LEU A 291 -3.52 10.07 6.52
C LEU A 291 -2.13 9.46 6.36
N SER A 292 -1.62 9.35 5.11
CA SER A 292 -0.32 8.71 4.88
C SER A 292 0.84 9.61 5.29
N SER A 293 0.72 10.91 5.12
CA SER A 293 1.72 11.90 5.55
C SER A 293 1.92 11.92 7.07
N VAL A 294 0.88 11.62 7.86
CA VAL A 294 0.98 11.57 9.33
C VAL A 294 2.05 10.58 9.80
N VAL A 295 2.18 9.42 9.10
CA VAL A 295 3.19 8.41 9.42
C VAL A 295 4.62 8.94 9.23
N PHE A 296 4.78 9.90 8.32
CA PHE A 296 6.05 10.58 8.05
C PHE A 296 6.26 11.81 8.96
N LEU A 297 5.24 12.66 9.07
CA LEU A 297 5.34 13.94 9.80
C LEU A 297 5.46 13.76 11.32
N LEU A 298 4.75 12.78 11.88
CA LEU A 298 4.69 12.61 13.34
C LEU A 298 6.05 12.23 13.96
N PRO A 299 6.81 11.25 13.42
CA PRO A 299 8.16 10.98 13.88
C PRO A 299 9.12 12.15 13.69
N LEU A 300 8.98 12.92 12.59
CA LEU A 300 9.81 14.09 12.34
C LEU A 300 9.54 15.21 13.36
N MET A 301 8.28 15.49 13.68
CA MET A 301 7.94 16.46 14.72
C MET A 301 8.51 16.05 16.08
N PHE A 302 8.45 14.78 16.45
CA PHE A 302 9.00 14.31 17.71
C PHE A 302 10.54 14.40 17.75
N GLN A 303 11.22 14.06 16.66
CA GLN A 303 12.68 14.10 16.61
C GLN A 303 13.23 15.51 16.42
N LEU A 304 12.77 16.22 15.40
CA LEU A 304 13.30 17.52 15.02
C LEU A 304 12.63 18.69 15.77
N GLY A 305 11.36 18.53 16.13
CA GLY A 305 10.61 19.54 16.87
C GLY A 305 10.80 19.45 18.38
N PHE A 306 10.70 18.25 18.97
CA PHE A 306 10.80 18.04 20.41
C PHE A 306 12.15 17.46 20.86
N GLY A 307 13.12 17.26 19.96
CA GLY A 307 14.45 16.78 20.29
C GLY A 307 14.51 15.32 20.80
N MET A 308 13.45 14.53 20.55
CA MET A 308 13.41 13.13 20.98
C MET A 308 14.35 12.26 20.16
N SER A 309 14.90 11.21 20.77
CA SER A 309 15.67 10.22 20.03
C SER A 309 14.77 9.45 19.03
N ALA A 310 15.37 8.89 17.96
CA ALA A 310 14.65 8.09 16.98
C ALA A 310 13.89 6.90 17.63
N VAL A 311 14.48 6.30 18.69
CA VAL A 311 13.85 5.20 19.45
C VAL A 311 12.62 5.69 20.20
N GLN A 312 12.69 6.85 20.85
CA GLN A 312 11.54 7.43 21.56
C GLN A 312 10.41 7.79 20.60
N ALA A 313 10.72 8.49 19.50
CA ALA A 313 9.73 8.84 18.48
C ALA A 313 9.11 7.58 17.84
N GLY A 314 9.92 6.57 17.53
CA GLY A 314 9.48 5.30 17.01
C GLY A 314 8.56 4.53 17.96
N SER A 315 8.90 4.47 19.26
CA SER A 315 8.07 3.80 20.27
C SER A 315 6.70 4.47 20.48
N LEU A 316 6.64 5.80 20.37
CA LEU A 316 5.36 6.52 20.42
C LEU A 316 4.49 6.20 19.18
N THR A 317 5.07 6.28 17.99
CA THR A 317 4.32 6.00 16.75
C THR A 317 3.90 4.54 16.60
N PHE A 318 4.65 3.60 17.21
CA PHE A 318 4.31 2.21 17.34
C PHE A 318 2.93 1.97 17.99
N VAL A 319 2.54 2.79 18.93
CA VAL A 319 1.26 2.68 19.65
C VAL A 319 0.07 2.85 18.68
N ALA A 320 0.20 3.65 17.62
CA ALA A 320 -0.82 3.73 16.56
C ALA A 320 -1.00 2.39 15.83
N ALA A 321 0.09 1.64 15.63
CA ALA A 321 -0.01 0.32 15.02
C ALA A 321 -0.75 -0.68 15.91
N ILE A 322 -0.53 -0.62 17.24
CA ILE A 322 -1.29 -1.44 18.20
C ILE A 322 -2.79 -1.11 18.13
N GLY A 323 -3.16 0.17 18.15
CA GLY A 323 -4.55 0.61 18.02
C GLY A 323 -5.19 0.10 16.72
N SER A 324 -4.45 0.24 15.59
CA SER A 324 -4.89 -0.24 14.28
C SER A 324 -5.08 -1.76 14.26
N LEU A 325 -4.21 -2.50 14.90
CA LEU A 325 -4.24 -3.95 14.98
C LEU A 325 -5.46 -4.44 15.77
N LEU A 326 -5.67 -3.88 16.96
CA LEU A 326 -6.79 -4.25 17.82
C LEU A 326 -8.14 -3.98 17.15
N MET A 327 -8.29 -2.83 16.48
CA MET A 327 -9.55 -2.48 15.83
C MET A 327 -9.96 -3.46 14.72
N ARG A 328 -9.01 -4.10 14.07
CA ARG A 328 -9.30 -5.07 13.00
C ARG A 328 -10.13 -6.26 13.46
N PHE A 329 -9.97 -6.70 14.70
CA PHE A 329 -10.78 -7.79 15.27
C PHE A 329 -12.26 -7.38 15.42
N PHE A 330 -12.54 -6.09 15.60
CA PHE A 330 -13.90 -5.58 15.74
C PHE A 330 -14.52 -5.15 14.42
N MET A 331 -13.70 -4.99 13.37
CA MET A 331 -14.11 -4.45 12.08
C MET A 331 -15.28 -5.20 11.42
N PRO A 332 -15.30 -6.57 11.36
CA PRO A 332 -16.42 -7.30 10.76
C PRO A 332 -17.74 -7.03 11.49
N ARG A 333 -17.71 -6.98 12.85
CA ARG A 333 -18.90 -6.68 13.66
C ARG A 333 -19.37 -5.23 13.46
N LEU A 334 -18.44 -4.29 13.37
CA LEU A 334 -18.76 -2.89 13.14
C LEU A 334 -19.45 -2.69 11.79
N LEU A 335 -18.90 -3.27 10.72
CA LEU A 335 -19.45 -3.14 9.37
C LEU A 335 -20.78 -3.90 9.20
N SER A 336 -20.93 -5.09 9.79
CA SER A 336 -22.20 -5.83 9.73
C SER A 336 -23.32 -5.12 10.46
N ARG A 337 -23.03 -4.41 11.56
CA ARG A 337 -24.04 -3.70 12.35
C ARG A 337 -24.45 -2.36 11.74
N PHE A 338 -23.49 -1.57 11.23
CA PHE A 338 -23.73 -0.18 10.83
C PHE A 338 -23.67 0.07 9.32
N GLY A 339 -23.10 -0.85 8.54
CA GLY A 339 -22.86 -0.69 7.11
C GLY A 339 -21.75 0.32 6.79
N PHE A 340 -21.26 0.30 5.55
CA PHE A 340 -20.13 1.15 5.12
C PHE A 340 -20.44 2.64 5.19
N LYS A 341 -21.62 3.08 4.73
CA LYS A 341 -21.98 4.49 4.71
C LYS A 341 -21.90 5.13 6.10
N ARG A 342 -22.61 4.55 7.08
CA ARG A 342 -22.64 5.12 8.45
C ARG A 342 -21.23 5.14 9.05
N VAL A 343 -20.48 4.04 8.90
CA VAL A 343 -19.12 3.95 9.43
C VAL A 343 -18.23 5.02 8.82
N LEU A 344 -18.20 5.18 7.50
CA LEU A 344 -17.35 6.18 6.84
C LEU A 344 -17.76 7.62 7.16
N VAL A 345 -19.06 7.93 7.13
CA VAL A 345 -19.57 9.27 7.41
C VAL A 345 -19.30 9.71 8.86
N THR A 346 -19.40 8.80 9.83
CA THR A 346 -19.12 9.12 11.25
C THR A 346 -17.62 9.10 11.56
N ASN A 347 -16.86 8.19 10.94
CA ASN A 347 -15.44 8.03 11.22
C ASN A 347 -14.57 9.14 10.61
N THR A 348 -14.90 9.61 9.40
CA THR A 348 -14.09 10.62 8.69
C THR A 348 -13.91 11.92 9.49
N PRO A 349 -14.95 12.55 10.07
CA PRO A 349 -14.76 13.74 10.91
C PRO A 349 -13.91 13.46 12.15
N ILE A 350 -14.07 12.29 12.77
CA ILE A 350 -13.31 11.91 13.97
C ILE A 350 -11.80 11.77 13.61
N VAL A 351 -11.50 11.07 12.52
CA VAL A 351 -10.11 10.93 12.06
C VAL A 351 -9.51 12.27 11.66
N ALA A 352 -10.27 13.10 10.94
CA ALA A 352 -9.82 14.44 10.55
C ALA A 352 -9.49 15.30 11.78
N LEU A 353 -10.34 15.29 12.81
CA LEU A 353 -10.09 15.98 14.08
C LEU A 353 -8.89 15.40 14.82
N LEU A 354 -8.69 14.07 14.79
CA LEU A 354 -7.53 13.44 15.40
C LEU A 354 -6.23 13.79 14.65
N VAL A 355 -6.26 13.93 13.32
CA VAL A 355 -5.10 14.41 12.55
C VAL A 355 -4.81 15.88 12.88
N ALA A 356 -5.81 16.75 12.80
CA ALA A 356 -5.65 18.16 13.13
C ALA A 356 -5.21 18.38 14.58
N GLY A 357 -5.68 17.54 15.50
CA GLY A 357 -5.34 17.62 16.93
C GLY A 357 -3.88 17.28 17.27
N PHE A 358 -3.10 16.66 16.35
CA PHE A 358 -1.65 16.58 16.52
C PHE A 358 -1.01 17.98 16.59
N ALA A 359 -1.65 19.01 16.06
CA ALA A 359 -1.21 20.41 16.22
C ALA A 359 -1.21 20.89 17.69
N LEU A 360 -1.98 20.25 18.56
CA LEU A 360 -2.03 20.57 19.99
C LEU A 360 -0.97 19.85 20.82
N MET A 361 -0.17 18.97 20.20
CA MET A 361 0.90 18.26 20.90
C MET A 361 1.97 19.22 21.38
N GLN A 362 2.37 19.03 22.65
CA GLN A 362 3.39 19.83 23.33
C GLN A 362 4.34 18.88 24.05
N GLU A 363 5.59 19.29 24.17
CA GLU A 363 6.62 18.54 24.90
C GLU A 363 6.26 18.34 26.39
N SER A 364 5.53 19.32 26.96
CA SER A 364 5.11 19.28 28.37
C SER A 364 3.95 18.32 28.68
N LEU A 365 3.34 17.71 27.65
CA LEU A 365 2.22 16.80 27.87
C LEU A 365 2.67 15.50 28.53
N PRO A 366 1.93 15.00 29.53
CA PRO A 366 2.20 13.68 30.11
C PRO A 366 2.21 12.58 29.06
N ALA A 367 3.21 11.69 29.12
CA ALA A 367 3.41 10.63 28.13
C ALA A 367 2.16 9.75 27.92
N TRP A 368 1.39 9.49 28.98
CA TRP A 368 0.17 8.67 28.86
C TRP A 368 -0.93 9.35 28.00
N ILE A 369 -1.01 10.69 28.01
CA ILE A 369 -1.95 11.44 27.16
C ILE A 369 -1.53 11.29 25.70
N VAL A 370 -0.24 11.46 25.40
CA VAL A 370 0.32 11.30 24.06
C VAL A 370 0.08 9.88 23.54
N LEU A 371 0.38 8.87 24.37
CA LEU A 371 0.16 7.45 24.05
C LEU A 371 -1.32 7.14 23.79
N ALA A 372 -2.23 7.60 24.66
CA ALA A 372 -3.67 7.40 24.49
C ALA A 372 -4.20 8.06 23.21
N TYR A 373 -3.71 9.25 22.89
CA TYR A 373 -4.07 9.96 21.68
C TYR A 373 -3.62 9.24 20.43
N ILE A 374 -2.36 8.83 20.36
CA ILE A 374 -1.78 8.10 19.24
C ILE A 374 -2.46 6.74 19.05
N PHE A 375 -2.78 6.05 20.15
CA PHE A 375 -3.55 4.80 20.13
C PHE A 375 -4.94 5.03 19.50
N THR A 376 -5.65 6.04 19.97
CA THR A 376 -6.98 6.41 19.46
C THR A 376 -6.92 6.75 17.97
N PHE A 377 -5.95 7.55 17.54
CA PHE A 377 -5.72 7.81 16.11
C PHE A 377 -5.52 6.51 15.32
N GLY A 378 -4.71 5.58 15.82
CA GLY A 378 -4.48 4.29 15.19
C GLY A 378 -5.76 3.48 14.99
N VAL A 379 -6.63 3.44 16.01
CA VAL A 379 -7.94 2.78 15.97
C VAL A 379 -8.80 3.35 14.83
N PHE A 380 -9.03 4.65 14.83
CA PHE A 380 -9.93 5.30 13.86
C PHE A 380 -9.35 5.30 12.45
N ARG A 381 -8.02 5.45 12.29
CA ARG A 381 -7.33 5.29 11.00
C ARG A 381 -7.55 3.89 10.41
N SER A 382 -7.48 2.85 11.24
CA SER A 382 -7.73 1.47 10.81
C SER A 382 -9.16 1.26 10.31
N VAL A 383 -10.14 1.86 10.99
CA VAL A 383 -11.55 1.86 10.55
C VAL A 383 -11.68 2.49 9.16
N GLN A 384 -11.04 3.65 8.95
CA GLN A 384 -11.10 4.38 7.69
C GLN A 384 -10.55 3.52 6.54
N TRP A 385 -9.30 3.07 6.65
CA TRP A 385 -8.64 2.32 5.58
C TRP A 385 -9.28 0.96 5.29
N ALA A 386 -9.72 0.24 6.33
CA ALA A 386 -10.37 -1.04 6.12
C ALA A 386 -11.77 -0.88 5.47
N SER A 387 -12.52 0.15 5.83
CA SER A 387 -13.84 0.41 5.24
C SER A 387 -13.70 0.83 3.77
N THR A 388 -12.83 1.76 3.45
CA THR A 388 -12.61 2.23 2.07
C THR A 388 -12.07 1.12 1.18
N GLY A 389 -11.07 0.35 1.65
CA GLY A 389 -10.52 -0.77 0.92
C GLY A 389 -11.55 -1.85 0.60
N ASN A 390 -12.30 -2.32 1.60
CA ASN A 390 -13.31 -3.36 1.36
C ASN A 390 -14.47 -2.89 0.49
N LEU A 391 -14.93 -1.65 0.64
CA LEU A 391 -15.98 -1.07 -0.19
C LEU A 391 -15.53 -0.93 -1.65
N SER A 392 -14.25 -0.64 -1.90
CA SER A 392 -13.71 -0.52 -3.25
C SER A 392 -13.81 -1.82 -4.06
N TYR A 393 -13.72 -2.98 -3.40
CA TYR A 393 -13.84 -4.30 -4.03
C TYR A 393 -15.28 -4.84 -4.10
N SER A 394 -16.26 -4.18 -3.46
CA SER A 394 -17.60 -4.76 -3.27
C SER A 394 -18.30 -5.11 -4.59
N ASP A 395 -18.33 -4.21 -5.54
CA ASP A 395 -19.12 -4.36 -6.78
C ASP A 395 -18.29 -4.81 -8.00
N ILE A 396 -17.07 -5.28 -7.76
CA ILE A 396 -16.17 -5.75 -8.83
C ILE A 396 -16.54 -7.17 -9.23
N ALA A 397 -16.72 -7.41 -10.53
CA ALA A 397 -16.97 -8.74 -11.07
C ALA A 397 -15.73 -9.64 -10.90
N PRO A 398 -15.90 -10.96 -10.65
CA PRO A 398 -14.78 -11.89 -10.45
C PRO A 398 -13.76 -11.87 -11.59
N GLU A 399 -14.23 -11.71 -12.83
CA GLU A 399 -13.40 -11.70 -14.05
C GLU A 399 -12.50 -10.44 -14.15
N GLN A 400 -12.90 -9.36 -13.45
CA GLN A 400 -12.20 -8.08 -13.46
C GLN A 400 -11.25 -7.90 -12.28
N LEU A 401 -11.25 -8.81 -11.29
CA LEU A 401 -10.52 -8.68 -10.03
C LEU A 401 -9.02 -8.46 -10.23
N ALA A 402 -8.39 -9.16 -11.19
CA ALA A 402 -6.96 -9.01 -11.46
C ALA A 402 -6.61 -7.62 -11.98
N ARG A 403 -7.38 -7.12 -12.97
CA ARG A 403 -7.22 -5.77 -13.55
C ARG A 403 -7.55 -4.69 -12.52
N PHE A 404 -8.62 -4.92 -11.75
CA PHE A 404 -9.01 -4.02 -10.68
C PHE A 404 -7.93 -3.90 -9.60
N SER A 405 -7.39 -5.02 -9.12
CA SER A 405 -6.34 -5.02 -8.10
C SER A 405 -5.11 -4.24 -8.55
N ALA A 406 -4.67 -4.41 -9.79
CA ALA A 406 -3.57 -3.65 -10.36
C ALA A 406 -3.86 -2.13 -10.34
N LEU A 407 -5.04 -1.73 -10.85
CA LEU A 407 -5.47 -0.32 -10.86
C LEU A 407 -5.56 0.25 -9.44
N TYR A 408 -6.19 -0.48 -8.51
CA TYR A 408 -6.34 -0.09 -7.11
C TYR A 408 -4.98 0.17 -6.44
N TYR A 409 -4.04 -0.76 -6.57
CA TYR A 409 -2.71 -0.64 -5.97
C TYR A 409 -1.91 0.53 -6.56
N ILE A 410 -1.98 0.76 -7.88
CA ILE A 410 -1.31 1.88 -8.54
C ILE A 410 -1.87 3.21 -8.02
N LEU A 411 -3.19 3.35 -8.00
CA LEU A 411 -3.84 4.57 -7.52
C LEU A 411 -3.56 4.80 -6.02
N TRP A 412 -3.52 3.73 -5.22
CA TRP A 412 -3.18 3.81 -3.81
C TRP A 412 -1.74 4.29 -3.61
N GLN A 413 -0.80 3.73 -4.35
CA GLN A 413 0.61 4.11 -4.28
C GLN A 413 0.84 5.55 -4.76
N LEU A 414 0.10 5.95 -5.80
CA LEU A 414 0.07 7.33 -6.27
C LEU A 414 -0.42 8.29 -5.18
N ALA A 415 -1.51 7.96 -4.50
CA ALA A 415 -2.05 8.78 -3.42
C ALA A 415 -1.06 8.89 -2.24
N VAL A 416 -0.36 7.80 -1.89
CA VAL A 416 0.70 7.80 -0.86
C VAL A 416 1.88 8.69 -1.30
N ALA A 417 2.34 8.59 -2.54
CA ALA A 417 3.42 9.42 -3.06
C ALA A 417 3.05 10.91 -3.05
N ILE A 418 1.83 11.25 -3.51
CA ILE A 418 1.31 12.61 -3.45
C ILE A 418 1.24 13.11 -2.00
N SER A 419 0.78 12.28 -1.07
CA SER A 419 0.69 12.62 0.36
C SER A 419 2.04 13.05 0.93
N VAL A 420 3.05 12.20 0.79
CA VAL A 420 4.40 12.46 1.32
C VAL A 420 5.05 13.63 0.60
N GLY A 421 4.95 13.70 -0.73
CA GLY A 421 5.51 14.79 -1.52
C GLY A 421 4.88 16.14 -1.19
N LEU A 422 3.54 16.19 -1.07
CA LEU A 422 2.82 17.41 -0.68
C LEU A 422 3.21 17.86 0.73
N ALA A 423 3.27 16.94 1.69
CA ALA A 423 3.67 17.24 3.06
C ALA A 423 5.13 17.76 3.11
N SER A 424 6.06 17.16 2.37
CA SER A 424 7.45 17.59 2.28
C SER A 424 7.57 18.97 1.63
N ALA A 425 6.86 19.24 0.53
CA ALA A 425 6.86 20.51 -0.16
C ALA A 425 6.31 21.64 0.73
N LEU A 426 5.15 21.40 1.37
CA LEU A 426 4.55 22.37 2.28
C LEU A 426 5.44 22.63 3.50
N LEU A 427 6.08 21.60 4.05
CA LEU A 427 7.02 21.76 5.17
C LEU A 427 8.22 22.62 4.76
N SER A 428 8.77 22.39 3.57
CA SER A 428 9.88 23.18 3.04
C SER A 428 9.51 24.65 2.80
N LEU A 429 8.29 24.91 2.29
CA LEU A 429 7.75 26.24 2.08
C LEU A 429 7.54 26.99 3.40
N LEU A 430 6.95 26.35 4.40
CA LEU A 430 6.70 26.95 5.72
C LEU A 430 8.03 27.24 6.45
N ALA A 431 9.01 26.36 6.33
CA ALA A 431 10.32 26.53 6.94
C ALA A 431 11.19 27.62 6.27
N GLY A 432 10.76 28.18 5.13
CA GLY A 432 11.45 29.29 4.44
C GLY A 432 12.94 28.98 4.09
N GLY A 433 13.27 27.70 3.80
CA GLY A 433 14.65 27.25 3.54
C GLY A 433 15.50 26.99 4.79
N GLY A 434 14.94 27.22 5.99
CA GLY A 434 15.58 26.92 7.28
C GLY A 434 15.24 25.53 7.83
N LYS A 435 15.47 25.35 9.12
CA LYS A 435 14.98 24.16 9.85
C LYS A 435 13.48 24.35 10.15
N ALA A 436 12.69 23.31 9.89
CA ALA A 436 11.26 23.31 10.22
C ALA A 436 11.06 23.47 11.73
N SER A 437 10.20 24.39 12.12
CA SER A 437 9.81 24.62 13.50
C SER A 437 8.64 23.71 13.89
N VAL A 438 8.38 23.55 15.19
CA VAL A 438 7.19 22.82 15.69
C VAL A 438 5.90 23.39 15.14
N ASN A 439 5.85 24.73 14.94
CA ASN A 439 4.68 25.40 14.41
C ASN A 439 4.39 25.05 12.94
N ASP A 440 5.42 24.79 12.14
CA ASP A 440 5.26 24.36 10.75
C ASP A 440 4.61 22.98 10.68
N TYR A 441 5.02 22.05 11.55
CA TYR A 441 4.35 20.74 11.68
C TYR A 441 2.91 20.88 12.13
N ARG A 442 2.61 21.79 13.07
CA ARG A 442 1.24 22.05 13.55
C ARG A 442 0.32 22.50 12.42
N ILE A 443 0.78 23.46 11.62
CA ILE A 443 0.04 23.93 10.45
C ILE A 443 -0.25 22.79 9.48
N LEU A 444 0.75 21.93 9.22
CA LEU A 444 0.59 20.77 8.34
C LEU A 444 -0.45 19.79 8.86
N PHE A 445 -0.46 19.45 10.14
CA PHE A 445 -1.48 18.55 10.68
C PHE A 445 -2.89 19.12 10.57
N VAL A 446 -3.07 20.43 10.65
CA VAL A 446 -4.36 21.06 10.39
C VAL A 446 -4.74 20.95 8.92
N ILE A 447 -3.82 21.20 7.99
CA ILE A 447 -4.05 21.06 6.55
C ILE A 447 -4.42 19.61 6.21
N GLU A 448 -3.68 18.62 6.72
CA GLU A 448 -3.94 17.19 6.47
C GLU A 448 -5.30 16.75 7.06
N GLY A 449 -5.65 17.27 8.22
CA GLY A 449 -6.99 17.09 8.81
C GLY A 449 -8.09 17.66 7.92
N LEU A 450 -7.90 18.83 7.34
CA LEU A 450 -8.86 19.43 6.41
C LEU A 450 -8.97 18.64 5.11
N ILE A 451 -7.85 18.16 4.55
CA ILE A 451 -7.86 17.28 3.37
C ILE A 451 -8.66 16.01 3.67
N THR A 452 -8.40 15.36 4.81
CA THR A 452 -9.16 14.18 5.26
C THR A 452 -10.65 14.50 5.42
N LEU A 453 -11.00 15.66 5.98
CA LEU A 453 -12.40 16.07 6.14
C LEU A 453 -13.11 16.27 4.79
N CYS A 454 -12.42 16.73 3.76
CA CYS A 454 -12.99 16.86 2.40
C CYS A 454 -13.49 15.53 1.85
N ALA A 455 -12.93 14.40 2.26
CA ALA A 455 -13.40 13.07 1.86
C ALA A 455 -14.84 12.79 2.31
N LEU A 456 -15.32 13.43 3.38
CA LEU A 456 -16.70 13.33 3.86
C LEU A 456 -17.71 13.65 2.75
N SER A 457 -17.43 14.66 1.92
CA SER A 457 -18.30 15.07 0.81
C SER A 457 -18.58 13.92 -0.18
N ALA A 458 -17.60 13.03 -0.38
CA ALA A 458 -17.76 11.84 -1.21
C ALA A 458 -18.59 10.76 -0.50
N TYR A 459 -18.30 10.48 0.78
CA TYR A 459 -18.99 9.44 1.53
C TYR A 459 -20.46 9.76 1.82
N LEU A 460 -20.85 11.01 1.89
CA LEU A 460 -22.25 11.41 1.98
C LEU A 460 -23.07 10.96 0.75
N ARG A 461 -22.42 10.78 -0.41
CA ARG A 461 -23.07 10.29 -1.64
C ARG A 461 -23.29 8.78 -1.65
N LEU A 462 -22.75 8.02 -0.70
CA LEU A 462 -23.02 6.58 -0.55
C LEU A 462 -24.48 6.35 -0.16
N THR A 463 -25.03 5.20 -0.59
CA THR A 463 -26.32 4.70 -0.12
C THR A 463 -26.11 3.69 1.01
N PRO A 464 -27.11 3.43 1.86
CA PRO A 464 -27.01 2.39 2.90
C PRO A 464 -26.76 0.99 2.34
N GLN A 465 -27.12 0.74 1.08
CA GLN A 465 -27.01 -0.56 0.41
C GLN A 465 -25.64 -0.78 -0.24
N ASP A 466 -24.83 0.29 -0.41
CA ASP A 466 -23.51 0.17 -1.03
C ASP A 466 -22.60 -0.75 -0.19
N GLY A 467 -22.20 -1.89 -0.77
CA GLY A 467 -21.39 -2.92 -0.11
C GLY A 467 -22.09 -3.78 0.94
N ALA A 468 -23.43 -3.70 1.08
CA ALA A 468 -24.19 -4.43 2.09
C ALA A 468 -23.99 -5.96 2.00
N HIS A 469 -23.89 -6.50 0.79
CA HIS A 469 -23.59 -7.91 0.55
C HIS A 469 -22.19 -8.36 1.03
N VAL A 470 -21.23 -7.44 1.12
CA VAL A 470 -19.88 -7.72 1.66
C VAL A 470 -19.85 -7.59 3.18
N SER A 471 -20.52 -6.57 3.72
CA SER A 471 -20.58 -6.34 5.17
C SER A 471 -21.52 -7.30 5.90
N GLY A 472 -22.45 -7.94 5.20
CA GLY A 472 -23.53 -8.74 5.81
C GLY A 472 -24.62 -7.91 6.50
N HIS A 473 -24.67 -6.60 6.22
CA HIS A 473 -25.61 -5.66 6.86
C HIS A 473 -27.09 -5.94 6.51
N ASP A 474 -27.36 -6.55 5.35
CA ASP A 474 -28.71 -6.93 4.92
C ASP A 474 -29.20 -8.28 5.50
N ARG A 475 -28.38 -9.00 6.25
CA ARG A 475 -28.85 -10.22 6.94
C ARG A 475 -29.63 -9.80 8.18
N PRO A 476 -30.91 -10.20 8.34
CA PRO A 476 -31.63 -9.99 9.60
C PRO A 476 -30.75 -10.57 10.71
N LEU A 477 -30.51 -9.78 11.77
CA LEU A 477 -29.83 -10.25 12.97
C LEU A 477 -30.58 -11.47 13.45
N SER A 478 -30.03 -12.68 13.25
CA SER A 478 -30.53 -13.87 13.90
C SER A 478 -30.41 -13.59 15.40
N THR A 479 -31.55 -13.52 16.05
CA THR A 479 -31.66 -13.49 17.51
C THR A 479 -31.05 -14.79 18.05
N GLU A 480 -29.74 -14.75 18.39
CA GLU A 480 -29.11 -15.68 19.32
C GLU A 480 -28.95 -15.02 20.69
#